data_87d998b8c60fdc3728d7bbd0eb99d54c
#
_entry.id   87d998b8c60fdc3728d7bbd0eb99d54c
#
_cell.length_a   1.000
_cell.length_b   1.000
_cell.length_c   1.000
_cell.angle_alpha   90.00
_cell.angle_beta   90.00
_cell.angle_gamma   90.00
#
_symmetry.space_group_name_H-M   'P 1'
#
loop_
_entity.id
_entity.type
_entity.pdbx_description
1 polymer ?
#
loop_
_entity_poly.entity_id
_entity_poly.type
_entity_poly.pdbx_seq_one_letter_code
_entity_poly.pdbx_strand_id
1 'polypeptide(L)'
;MPRLTADTPYMHPDCEIKDATFGAYTEVGRGSRIAHSQFGDYSYCDRYADIANTTVGKFANIAAYVRIGATDHPMEKASLHHFHYRAGDYFDDATDDDAWFAHRRGRRVTLGHDTWLGNGAQVRPEVTIGHGAVVAGGAIVTKDVAPYMIVAGIPAVPLRARFSPSI
;
A
#
# COMPACT_ATOMS: atom_id res chain seq x y z
N MET A 1 -15.90 11.51 -16.25
CA MET A 1 -14.58 10.87 -15.98
C MET A 1 -13.84 10.77 -17.30
N PRO A 2 -12.54 11.05 -17.34
CA PRO A 2 -11.74 10.78 -18.52
C PRO A 2 -11.69 9.28 -18.80
N ARG A 3 -11.45 8.93 -20.05
CA ARG A 3 -11.29 7.53 -20.46
C ARG A 3 -9.89 7.04 -20.05
N LEU A 4 -9.82 5.91 -19.34
CA LEU A 4 -8.55 5.25 -19.06
C LEU A 4 -7.91 4.69 -20.32
N THR A 5 -6.59 4.69 -20.39
CA THR A 5 -5.81 4.24 -21.55
C THR A 5 -4.76 3.19 -21.16
N ALA A 6 -4.26 2.46 -22.16
CA ALA A 6 -3.22 1.48 -21.94
C ALA A 6 -1.84 2.12 -21.71
N ASP A 7 -1.61 3.30 -22.29
CA ASP A 7 -0.27 3.87 -22.39
C ASP A 7 0.09 4.77 -21.21
N THR A 8 -0.92 5.33 -20.53
CA THR A 8 -0.69 6.35 -19.49
C THR A 8 -1.67 6.18 -18.34
N PRO A 9 -1.18 6.08 -17.09
CA PRO A 9 -2.04 6.06 -15.92
C PRO A 9 -2.78 7.39 -15.78
N TYR A 10 -4.03 7.35 -15.35
CA TYR A 10 -4.77 8.57 -15.03
C TYR A 10 -4.49 9.02 -13.60
N MET A 11 -3.86 10.18 -13.46
CA MET A 11 -3.56 10.79 -12.17
C MET A 11 -4.52 11.94 -11.91
N HIS A 12 -5.31 11.84 -10.84
CA HIS A 12 -6.11 12.97 -10.35
C HIS A 12 -5.22 14.09 -9.77
N PRO A 13 -5.74 15.31 -9.57
CA PRO A 13 -4.95 16.40 -8.97
C PRO A 13 -4.38 16.05 -7.59
N ASP A 14 -3.31 16.74 -7.24
CA ASP A 14 -2.67 16.71 -5.92
C ASP A 14 -2.05 15.35 -5.53
N CYS A 15 -1.76 14.47 -6.51
CA CYS A 15 -1.07 13.20 -6.26
C CYS A 15 0.43 13.41 -6.08
N GLU A 16 1.01 12.71 -5.10
CA GLU A 16 2.46 12.65 -4.87
C GLU A 16 3.00 11.27 -5.28
N ILE A 17 3.75 11.22 -6.37
CA ILE A 17 4.29 9.96 -6.90
C ILE A 17 5.82 9.97 -6.81
N LYS A 18 6.39 8.94 -6.20
CA LYS A 18 7.84 8.75 -6.10
C LYS A 18 8.24 7.32 -6.39
N ASP A 19 9.10 7.11 -7.39
CA ASP A 19 9.65 5.79 -7.75
C ASP A 19 8.54 4.72 -7.85
N ALA A 20 7.49 5.02 -8.62
CA ALA A 20 6.36 4.11 -8.82
C ALA A 20 6.12 3.86 -10.31
N THR A 21 5.66 2.65 -10.63
CA THR A 21 5.29 2.23 -11.98
C THR A 21 3.84 1.78 -12.03
N PHE A 22 3.20 1.98 -13.18
CA PHE A 22 1.78 1.72 -13.36
C PHE A 22 1.56 0.94 -14.65
N GLY A 23 0.75 -0.11 -14.57
CA GLY A 23 0.30 -0.86 -15.72
C GLY A 23 -0.78 -0.13 -16.53
N ALA A 24 -1.28 -0.81 -17.55
CA ALA A 24 -2.33 -0.30 -18.43
C ALA A 24 -3.65 -0.05 -17.67
N TYR A 25 -4.39 0.97 -18.06
CA TYR A 25 -5.72 1.31 -17.54
C TYR A 25 -5.77 1.50 -16.03
N THR A 26 -4.73 2.11 -15.45
CA THR A 26 -4.64 2.39 -14.01
C THR A 26 -5.11 3.81 -13.69
N GLU A 27 -5.64 3.98 -12.46
CA GLU A 27 -6.12 5.27 -11.96
C GLU A 27 -5.62 5.53 -10.54
N VAL A 28 -5.19 6.77 -10.28
CA VAL A 28 -4.77 7.23 -8.96
C VAL A 28 -5.63 8.40 -8.53
N GLY A 29 -6.43 8.19 -7.49
CA GLY A 29 -7.37 9.17 -6.96
C GLY A 29 -6.70 10.37 -6.31
N ARG A 30 -7.46 11.49 -6.25
CA ARG A 30 -6.99 12.80 -5.77
C ARG A 30 -6.26 12.73 -4.42
N GLY A 31 -5.15 13.43 -4.31
CA GLY A 31 -4.39 13.60 -3.07
C GLY A 31 -3.73 12.31 -2.58
N SER A 32 -3.66 11.27 -3.40
CA SER A 32 -2.99 10.03 -3.03
C SER A 32 -1.48 10.15 -3.11
N ARG A 33 -0.79 9.47 -2.19
CA ARG A 33 0.67 9.37 -2.16
C ARG A 33 1.09 7.95 -2.47
N ILE A 34 1.93 7.78 -3.49
CA ILE A 34 2.41 6.45 -3.88
C ILE A 34 3.93 6.49 -4.00
N ALA A 35 4.62 5.69 -3.19
CA ALA A 35 6.07 5.67 -3.15
C ALA A 35 6.63 4.25 -3.28
N HIS A 36 7.69 4.07 -4.09
CA HIS A 36 8.43 2.81 -4.24
C HIS A 36 7.53 1.60 -4.51
N SER A 37 6.51 1.78 -5.36
CA SER A 37 5.42 0.82 -5.56
C SER A 37 5.17 0.52 -7.03
N GLN A 38 4.57 -0.64 -7.30
CA GLN A 38 4.23 -1.09 -8.65
C GLN A 38 2.75 -1.45 -8.69
N PHE A 39 2.02 -0.94 -9.68
CA PHE A 39 0.61 -1.24 -9.91
C PHE A 39 0.45 -2.08 -11.18
N GLY A 40 -0.22 -3.21 -11.05
CA GLY A 40 -0.62 -4.04 -12.19
C GLY A 40 -1.77 -3.43 -12.98
N ASP A 41 -1.99 -3.94 -14.19
CA ASP A 41 -3.02 -3.45 -15.09
C ASP A 41 -4.42 -3.44 -14.45
N TYR A 42 -5.26 -2.49 -14.85
CA TYR A 42 -6.64 -2.32 -14.41
C TYR A 42 -6.81 -2.10 -12.90
N SER A 43 -5.74 -1.76 -12.18
CA SER A 43 -5.81 -1.47 -10.76
C SER A 43 -6.01 0.02 -10.51
N TYR A 44 -6.70 0.35 -9.44
CA TYR A 44 -6.88 1.75 -9.04
C TYR A 44 -6.82 1.94 -7.53
N CYS A 45 -6.51 3.16 -7.12
CA CYS A 45 -6.81 3.63 -5.77
C CYS A 45 -7.69 4.88 -5.82
N ASP A 46 -8.62 4.96 -4.90
CA ASP A 46 -9.45 6.15 -4.70
C ASP A 46 -8.66 7.21 -3.92
N ARG A 47 -9.27 8.36 -3.67
CA ARG A 47 -8.68 9.56 -3.08
C ARG A 47 -8.00 9.31 -1.73
N TYR A 48 -6.92 10.05 -1.49
CA TYR A 48 -6.18 10.08 -0.23
C TYR A 48 -5.66 8.70 0.23
N ALA A 49 -5.41 7.79 -0.69
CA ALA A 49 -4.68 6.58 -0.39
C ALA A 49 -3.19 6.90 -0.16
N ASP A 50 -2.57 6.24 0.82
CA ASP A 50 -1.14 6.38 1.09
C ASP A 50 -0.48 5.01 1.02
N ILE A 51 0.27 4.77 -0.06
CA ILE A 51 0.79 3.45 -0.44
C ILE A 51 2.30 3.53 -0.59
N ALA A 52 3.01 2.73 0.18
CA ALA A 52 4.46 2.68 0.11
C ALA A 52 4.99 1.24 0.03
N ASN A 53 6.10 1.05 -0.69
CA ASN A 53 6.82 -0.21 -0.74
C ASN A 53 5.94 -1.42 -1.11
N THR A 54 5.04 -1.25 -2.07
CA THR A 54 3.97 -2.22 -2.36
C THR A 54 4.04 -2.72 -3.81
N THR A 55 3.86 -4.02 -3.98
CA THR A 55 3.55 -4.62 -5.28
C THR A 55 2.06 -4.91 -5.34
N VAL A 56 1.34 -4.22 -6.22
CA VAL A 56 -0.10 -4.36 -6.43
C VAL A 56 -0.33 -5.20 -7.67
N GLY A 57 -1.08 -6.29 -7.54
CA GLY A 57 -1.49 -7.14 -8.65
C GLY A 57 -2.45 -6.44 -9.61
N LYS A 58 -2.93 -7.16 -10.61
CA LYS A 58 -3.93 -6.65 -11.57
C LYS A 58 -5.33 -6.63 -10.94
N PHE A 59 -6.19 -5.73 -11.40
CA PHE A 59 -7.59 -5.60 -10.97
C PHE A 59 -7.76 -5.33 -9.47
N ALA A 60 -6.78 -4.67 -8.83
CA ALA A 60 -6.90 -4.30 -7.42
C ALA A 60 -7.81 -3.08 -7.26
N ASN A 61 -8.72 -3.17 -6.28
CA ASN A 61 -9.69 -2.14 -5.93
C ASN A 61 -9.31 -1.57 -4.56
N ILE A 62 -8.68 -0.41 -4.53
CA ILE A 62 -8.20 0.22 -3.30
C ILE A 62 -9.08 1.44 -3.02
N ALA A 63 -9.90 1.36 -1.98
CA ALA A 63 -10.83 2.42 -1.62
C ALA A 63 -10.11 3.64 -1.00
N ALA A 64 -10.87 4.70 -0.75
CA ALA A 64 -10.33 5.94 -0.19
C ALA A 64 -9.73 5.75 1.22
N TYR A 65 -8.73 6.55 1.54
CA TYR A 65 -8.06 6.58 2.85
C TYR A 65 -7.36 5.28 3.26
N VAL A 66 -7.12 4.38 2.33
CA VAL A 66 -6.38 3.14 2.60
C VAL A 66 -4.90 3.47 2.84
N ARG A 67 -4.30 2.84 3.87
CA ARG A 67 -2.87 2.93 4.17
C ARG A 67 -2.18 1.60 3.96
N ILE A 68 -1.19 1.54 3.07
CA ILE A 68 -0.42 0.32 2.81
C ILE A 68 1.06 0.56 3.03
N GLY A 69 1.71 -0.34 3.76
CA GLY A 69 3.16 -0.28 3.98
C GLY A 69 3.58 0.90 4.85
N ALA A 70 2.81 1.22 5.90
CA ALA A 70 3.17 2.24 6.88
C ALA A 70 4.56 1.98 7.45
N THR A 71 5.39 3.03 7.50
CA THR A 71 6.78 2.93 7.91
C THR A 71 6.94 3.00 9.43
N ASP A 72 7.98 2.34 9.94
CA ASP A 72 8.32 2.31 11.36
C ASP A 72 9.42 3.32 11.72
N HIS A 73 9.61 3.53 13.02
CA HIS A 73 10.77 4.19 13.60
C HIS A 73 11.75 3.14 14.18
N PRO A 74 13.05 3.44 14.26
CA PRO A 74 14.06 2.49 14.78
C PRO A 74 13.93 2.37 16.31
N MET A 75 13.23 1.34 16.78
CA MET A 75 12.95 1.12 18.21
C MET A 75 14.18 0.76 19.03
N GLU A 76 15.24 0.28 18.39
CA GLU A 76 16.52 -0.06 19.03
C GLU A 76 17.46 1.14 19.24
N LYS A 77 17.12 2.31 18.72
CA LYS A 77 17.91 3.53 18.89
C LYS A 77 17.58 4.24 20.20
N ALA A 78 18.48 5.07 20.68
CA ALA A 78 18.32 5.86 21.91
C ALA A 78 17.12 6.84 21.86
N SER A 79 16.70 7.24 20.67
CA SER A 79 15.50 8.03 20.42
C SER A 79 14.74 7.52 19.23
N LEU A 80 13.41 7.54 19.27
CA LEU A 80 12.53 7.22 18.16
C LEU A 80 12.47 8.35 17.12
N HIS A 81 12.99 9.52 17.42
CA HIS A 81 12.88 10.68 16.55
C HIS A 81 13.64 10.49 15.25
N HIS A 82 13.08 10.97 14.15
CA HIS A 82 13.61 10.74 12.81
C HIS A 82 14.96 11.44 12.55
N PHE A 83 15.42 12.36 13.39
CA PHE A 83 16.74 12.96 13.24
C PHE A 83 17.87 11.92 13.21
N HIS A 84 17.68 10.75 13.82
CA HIS A 84 18.67 9.67 13.79
C HIS A 84 18.91 9.09 12.38
N TYR A 85 17.92 9.15 11.51
CA TYR A 85 18.03 8.60 10.15
C TYR A 85 17.80 9.64 9.05
N ARG A 86 17.42 10.86 9.42
CA ARG A 86 17.31 12.04 8.55
C ARG A 86 18.19 13.17 9.07
N ALA A 87 19.42 12.85 9.43
CA ALA A 87 20.33 13.82 10.03
C ALA A 87 20.65 14.99 9.08
N GLY A 88 20.65 14.75 7.77
CA GLY A 88 20.81 15.77 6.76
C GLY A 88 19.71 16.83 6.72
N ASP A 89 18.50 16.53 7.24
CA ASP A 89 17.43 17.51 7.36
C ASP A 89 17.70 18.54 8.49
N TYR A 90 18.67 18.28 9.39
CA TYR A 90 18.94 19.07 10.60
C TYR A 90 20.34 19.67 10.67
N PHE A 91 21.33 19.00 10.10
CA PHE A 91 22.74 19.37 10.25
C PHE A 91 23.43 19.37 8.88
N ASP A 92 24.12 20.49 8.56
CA ASP A 92 24.78 20.68 7.27
C ASP A 92 25.93 19.70 7.01
N ASP A 93 26.54 19.16 8.05
CA ASP A 93 27.65 18.21 8.03
C ASP A 93 27.26 16.74 8.25
N ALA A 94 25.96 16.47 8.29
CA ALA A 94 25.43 15.12 8.50
C ALA A 94 24.79 14.53 7.22
N THR A 95 24.75 13.21 7.16
CA THR A 95 24.08 12.46 6.08
C THR A 95 22.98 11.59 6.65
N ASP A 96 21.99 11.29 5.83
CA ASP A 96 20.89 10.37 6.17
C ASP A 96 21.39 8.92 6.31
N ASP A 97 20.68 8.11 7.08
CA ASP A 97 20.93 6.68 7.24
C ASP A 97 20.34 5.90 6.06
N ASP A 98 21.10 5.77 4.98
CA ASP A 98 20.67 5.04 3.78
C ASP A 98 20.36 3.57 4.04
N ALA A 99 21.03 2.95 5.01
CA ALA A 99 20.79 1.55 5.37
C ALA A 99 19.41 1.38 6.03
N TRP A 100 19.02 2.31 6.89
CA TRP A 100 17.68 2.33 7.49
C TRP A 100 16.59 2.54 6.41
N PHE A 101 16.80 3.46 5.48
CA PHE A 101 15.86 3.66 4.37
C PHE A 101 15.77 2.43 3.45
N ALA A 102 16.89 1.77 3.17
CA ALA A 102 16.90 0.52 2.41
C ALA A 102 16.15 -0.60 3.13
N HIS A 103 16.35 -0.75 4.44
CA HIS A 103 15.59 -1.68 5.28
C HIS A 103 14.08 -1.44 5.17
N ARG A 104 13.63 -0.18 5.34
CA ARG A 104 12.21 0.18 5.21
C ARG A 104 11.63 -0.14 3.84
N ARG A 105 12.37 0.15 2.75
CA ARG A 105 11.95 -0.18 1.38
C ARG A 105 11.90 -1.68 1.12
N GLY A 106 12.75 -2.45 1.79
CA GLY A 106 12.78 -3.91 1.69
C GLY A 106 11.57 -4.61 2.32
N ARG A 107 10.88 -3.94 3.26
CA ARG A 107 9.70 -4.48 3.96
C ARG A 107 8.44 -4.32 3.12
N ARG A 108 8.40 -5.03 2.00
CA ARG A 108 7.35 -4.86 0.98
C ARG A 108 6.04 -5.51 1.37
N VAL A 109 4.96 -4.89 0.92
CA VAL A 109 3.61 -5.49 0.91
C VAL A 109 3.34 -6.05 -0.48
N THR A 110 2.63 -7.16 -0.55
CA THR A 110 2.16 -7.74 -1.80
C THR A 110 0.64 -7.86 -1.79
N LEU A 111 -0.01 -7.24 -2.78
CA LEU A 111 -1.42 -7.46 -3.07
C LEU A 111 -1.52 -8.38 -4.29
N GLY A 112 -2.24 -9.48 -4.15
CA GLY A 112 -2.56 -10.36 -5.27
C GLY A 112 -3.49 -9.71 -6.30
N HIS A 113 -3.88 -10.47 -7.30
CA HIS A 113 -4.83 -10.02 -8.31
C HIS A 113 -6.26 -10.00 -7.76
N ASP A 114 -7.11 -9.11 -8.28
CA ASP A 114 -8.54 -9.00 -7.94
C ASP A 114 -8.80 -8.84 -6.43
N THR A 115 -7.95 -8.07 -5.77
CA THR A 115 -8.12 -7.76 -4.33
C THR A 115 -9.01 -6.54 -4.13
N TRP A 116 -9.72 -6.50 -3.02
CA TRP A 116 -10.49 -5.32 -2.60
C TRP A 116 -10.12 -4.90 -1.17
N LEU A 117 -9.60 -3.68 -1.04
CA LEU A 117 -9.33 -3.05 0.25
C LEU A 117 -10.39 -1.97 0.49
N GLY A 118 -11.21 -2.17 1.51
CA GLY A 118 -12.30 -1.26 1.90
C GLY A 118 -11.79 0.06 2.48
N ASN A 119 -12.65 1.06 2.50
CA ASN A 119 -12.34 2.42 2.96
C ASN A 119 -11.61 2.42 4.32
N GLY A 120 -10.51 3.15 4.40
CA GLY A 120 -9.73 3.31 5.64
C GLY A 120 -9.02 2.05 6.13
N ALA A 121 -8.99 0.97 5.35
CA ALA A 121 -8.22 -0.22 5.72
C ALA A 121 -6.72 0.07 5.78
N GLN A 122 -6.01 -0.62 6.66
CA GLN A 122 -4.56 -0.51 6.80
C GLN A 122 -3.89 -1.88 6.63
N VAL A 123 -2.78 -1.90 5.90
CA VAL A 123 -1.97 -3.12 5.71
C VAL A 123 -0.56 -2.85 6.20
N ARG A 124 -0.12 -3.65 7.18
CA ARG A 124 1.22 -3.53 7.75
C ARG A 124 2.30 -3.96 6.75
N PRO A 125 3.55 -3.47 6.92
CA PRO A 125 4.68 -3.96 6.12
C PRO A 125 4.83 -5.48 6.17
N GLU A 126 5.37 -6.06 5.11
CA GLU A 126 5.67 -7.50 4.96
C GLU A 126 4.44 -8.41 4.86
N VAL A 127 3.24 -7.85 4.80
CA VAL A 127 1.99 -8.62 4.65
C VAL A 127 1.74 -8.94 3.18
N THR A 128 1.28 -10.17 2.92
CA THR A 128 0.75 -10.61 1.63
C THR A 128 -0.78 -10.76 1.70
N ILE A 129 -1.48 -10.06 0.81
CA ILE A 129 -2.92 -10.22 0.58
C ILE A 129 -3.10 -11.13 -0.64
N GLY A 130 -3.67 -12.31 -0.43
CA GLY A 130 -3.85 -13.31 -1.50
C GLY A 130 -4.81 -12.85 -2.60
N HIS A 131 -4.74 -13.53 -3.76
CA HIS A 131 -5.63 -13.26 -4.90
C HIS A 131 -7.10 -13.30 -4.48
N GLY A 132 -7.90 -12.39 -5.00
CA GLY A 132 -9.33 -12.34 -4.75
C GLY A 132 -9.74 -12.06 -3.29
N ALA A 133 -8.79 -11.75 -2.40
CA ALA A 133 -9.10 -11.48 -1.00
C ALA A 133 -9.75 -10.10 -0.83
N VAL A 134 -10.57 -9.98 0.22
CA VAL A 134 -11.27 -8.76 0.60
C VAL A 134 -10.87 -8.35 2.01
N VAL A 135 -10.43 -7.12 2.16
CA VAL A 135 -10.18 -6.47 3.44
C VAL A 135 -11.31 -5.49 3.72
N ALA A 136 -12.09 -5.74 4.74
CA ALA A 136 -13.23 -4.88 5.10
C ALA A 136 -12.78 -3.46 5.50
N GLY A 137 -13.67 -2.49 5.33
CA GLY A 137 -13.38 -1.09 5.68
C GLY A 137 -12.95 -0.94 7.14
N GLY A 138 -11.93 -0.10 7.38
CA GLY A 138 -11.37 0.15 8.70
C GLY A 138 -10.57 -0.99 9.32
N ALA A 139 -10.40 -2.12 8.64
CA ALA A 139 -9.63 -3.25 9.17
C ALA A 139 -8.13 -2.95 9.19
N ILE A 140 -7.41 -3.46 10.19
CA ILE A 140 -5.93 -3.39 10.28
C ILE A 140 -5.34 -4.78 10.10
N VAL A 141 -4.76 -5.01 8.92
CA VAL A 141 -4.18 -6.30 8.55
C VAL A 141 -2.74 -6.37 9.03
N THR A 142 -2.48 -7.32 9.93
CA THR A 142 -1.17 -7.51 10.58
C THR A 142 -0.51 -8.85 10.20
N LYS A 143 -1.22 -9.71 9.47
CA LYS A 143 -0.77 -11.04 9.03
C LYS A 143 -1.25 -11.30 7.61
N ASP A 144 -0.61 -12.23 6.92
CA ASP A 144 -1.01 -12.64 5.58
C ASP A 144 -2.47 -13.08 5.52
N VAL A 145 -3.10 -12.74 4.40
CA VAL A 145 -4.49 -13.09 4.10
C VAL A 145 -4.50 -14.11 2.98
N ALA A 146 -5.13 -15.27 3.23
CA ALA A 146 -5.24 -16.33 2.25
C ALA A 146 -6.05 -15.86 1.01
N PRO A 147 -5.79 -16.44 -0.17
CA PRO A 147 -6.58 -16.16 -1.37
C PRO A 147 -8.08 -16.35 -1.13
N TYR A 148 -8.88 -15.46 -1.72
CA TYR A 148 -10.35 -15.49 -1.66
C TYR A 148 -10.93 -15.45 -0.24
N MET A 149 -10.16 -15.00 0.74
CA MET A 149 -10.63 -14.81 2.12
C MET A 149 -11.15 -13.37 2.32
N ILE A 150 -12.22 -13.23 3.07
CA ILE A 150 -12.71 -11.94 3.58
C ILE A 150 -12.24 -11.80 5.02
N VAL A 151 -11.53 -10.70 5.31
CA VAL A 151 -11.02 -10.37 6.65
C VAL A 151 -11.58 -9.05 7.15
N ALA A 152 -11.76 -8.91 8.46
CA ALA A 152 -12.23 -7.68 9.09
C ALA A 152 -11.72 -7.55 10.52
N GLY A 153 -11.79 -6.33 11.07
CA GLY A 153 -11.48 -6.03 12.46
C GLY A 153 -10.09 -5.45 12.71
N ILE A 154 -9.79 -5.22 13.98
CA ILE A 154 -8.54 -4.65 14.49
C ILE A 154 -8.06 -5.48 15.67
N PRO A 155 -7.05 -6.36 15.48
CA PRO A 155 -6.46 -6.76 14.21
C PRO A 155 -7.44 -7.52 13.32
N ALA A 156 -7.24 -7.46 11.99
CA ALA A 156 -8.07 -8.18 11.04
C ALA A 156 -7.96 -9.70 11.22
N VAL A 157 -9.10 -10.36 11.22
CA VAL A 157 -9.23 -11.82 11.31
C VAL A 157 -10.13 -12.34 10.18
N PRO A 158 -9.96 -13.59 9.75
CA PRO A 158 -10.81 -14.21 8.76
C PRO A 158 -12.29 -14.25 9.22
N LEU A 159 -13.19 -13.79 8.34
CA LEU A 159 -14.64 -13.89 8.55
C LEU A 159 -15.23 -15.11 7.83
N ARG A 160 -14.92 -15.22 6.53
CA ARG A 160 -15.39 -16.32 5.67
C ARG A 160 -14.62 -16.31 4.35
N ALA A 161 -14.70 -17.41 3.62
CA ALA A 161 -14.31 -17.42 2.22
C ALA A 161 -15.25 -16.55 1.38
N ARG A 162 -14.72 -15.99 0.27
CA ARG A 162 -15.50 -15.18 -0.68
C ARG A 162 -16.53 -16.02 -1.42
N PHE A 163 -16.20 -17.27 -1.72
CA PHE A 163 -17.05 -18.23 -2.41
C PHE A 163 -17.43 -19.40 -1.50
N SER A 164 -18.53 -20.08 -1.82
CA SER A 164 -18.88 -21.35 -1.20
C SER A 164 -17.97 -22.48 -1.71
N PRO A 165 -17.85 -23.61 -0.98
CA PRO A 165 -17.02 -24.74 -1.42
C PRO A 165 -17.43 -25.38 -2.76
N SER A 166 -18.59 -25.02 -3.28
CA SER A 166 -19.18 -25.54 -4.53
C SER A 166 -18.89 -24.69 -5.77
N ILE A 167 -18.04 -23.66 -5.62
CA ILE A 167 -17.65 -22.77 -6.75
C ILE A 167 -16.19 -22.93 -7.09
#